data_c53030ec6371c6003a00205e53103a2d
#
_entry.id   c53030ec6371c6003a00205e53103a2d
#
_cell.length_a   1.000
_cell.length_b   1.000
_cell.length_c   1.000
_cell.angle_alpha   90.00
_cell.angle_beta   90.00
_cell.angle_gamma   90.00
#
_symmetry.space_group_name_H-M   'P 1'
#
loop_
_entity.id
_entity.type
_entity.pdbx_description
1 polymer ?
#
loop_
_entity_poly.entity_id
_entity_poly.type
_entity_poly.pdbx_seq_one_letter_code
_entity_poly.pdbx_strand_id
1 'polypeptide(L)'
;MMTAARNADSGLAGPGDLDRYPYTDAPVTDRVGAPSWEGADPDLGRVGRRAAGSRGRGLHGQLVQQLGQMIVSGDLGADRPLVPEEIGQRFEVSRTVVRESLRVLEAKGLVSARPNVGTRVRPVSDWNLLDPDIIEWRAFGPQRDDQRRELSELRWTIEPLAARLAAGHGREEVQQRLCDMVEIMSHAMAQGDALTYSRADNEFHGLLIQIASNRMLEHLSGIVSAALQVSGGPVTGCDRPNEASLAQHARIVDALGTGDGAAAEAAMRQLLTTHPEVERVVPAPREH
;
A
#
# COMPACT_ATOMS: atom_id res chain seq x y z
N MET A 1 33.36 58.52 19.46
CA MET A 1 31.90 58.42 19.55
C MET A 1 31.47 57.04 19.03
N MET A 2 31.05 56.21 19.95
CA MET A 2 30.64 54.80 19.73
C MET A 2 29.21 54.78 19.17
N THR A 3 28.96 53.99 18.15
CA THR A 3 27.63 53.61 17.75
C THR A 3 27.54 52.10 17.63
N ALA A 4 26.69 51.53 18.43
CA ALA A 4 26.50 50.10 18.64
C ALA A 4 25.75 49.45 17.44
N ALA A 5 26.29 48.31 16.98
CA ALA A 5 25.58 47.39 16.08
C ALA A 5 24.62 46.52 16.88
N ARG A 6 23.34 46.48 16.48
CA ARG A 6 22.32 45.56 16.99
C ARG A 6 22.45 44.22 16.31
N ASN A 7 22.65 43.17 17.10
CA ASN A 7 22.51 41.77 16.73
C ASN A 7 21.03 41.51 16.40
N ALA A 8 20.78 40.94 15.19
CA ALA A 8 19.52 40.31 14.84
C ALA A 8 19.59 38.84 15.29
N ASP A 9 18.75 38.52 16.24
CA ASP A 9 18.57 37.20 16.81
C ASP A 9 17.84 36.31 15.79
N SER A 10 18.52 35.33 15.23
CA SER A 10 17.93 34.30 14.39
C SER A 10 17.34 33.22 15.28
N GLY A 11 16.05 33.35 15.59
CA GLY A 11 15.29 32.33 16.31
C GLY A 11 15.19 31.04 15.50
N LEU A 12 16.03 30.08 15.83
CA LEU A 12 15.82 28.68 15.46
C LEU A 12 14.64 28.15 16.25
N ALA A 13 13.58 27.76 15.55
CA ALA A 13 12.44 27.05 16.11
C ALA A 13 12.93 25.74 16.77
N GLY A 14 12.58 25.56 18.04
CA GLY A 14 12.93 24.40 18.83
C GLY A 14 12.15 23.13 18.41
N PRO A 15 12.59 21.94 18.86
CA PRO A 15 11.95 20.67 18.54
C PRO A 15 10.67 20.49 19.40
N GLY A 16 9.54 20.88 18.84
CA GLY A 16 8.29 20.83 19.61
C GLY A 16 7.05 21.03 18.76
N ASP A 17 6.84 20.23 17.71
CA ASP A 17 5.52 20.17 17.07
C ASP A 17 5.33 18.85 16.27
N LEU A 18 5.73 17.72 16.87
CA LEU A 18 5.43 16.37 16.32
C LEU A 18 4.09 15.81 16.83
N ASP A 19 3.35 16.57 17.66
CA ASP A 19 2.07 16.13 18.24
C ASP A 19 0.84 16.48 17.40
N ARG A 20 0.99 16.77 16.10
CA ARG A 20 -0.14 17.17 15.24
C ARG A 20 -0.76 16.05 14.41
N TYR A 21 -0.42 14.81 14.62
CA TYR A 21 -1.22 13.72 14.12
C TYR A 21 -1.95 13.08 15.31
N PRO A 22 -3.25 13.35 15.49
CA PRO A 22 -4.04 12.54 16.38
C PRO A 22 -4.19 11.17 15.72
N TYR A 23 -3.20 10.33 15.90
CA TYR A 23 -3.39 8.90 15.84
C TYR A 23 -4.32 8.61 17.02
N THR A 24 -5.61 8.71 16.79
CA THR A 24 -6.56 8.24 17.76
C THR A 24 -6.37 6.73 17.82
N ASP A 25 -5.64 6.27 18.84
CA ASP A 25 -5.83 4.97 19.43
C ASP A 25 -7.30 4.92 19.88
N ALA A 26 -8.21 4.79 18.91
CA ALA A 26 -9.55 4.41 19.23
C ALA A 26 -9.43 2.97 19.74
N PRO A 27 -9.63 2.72 21.04
CA PRO A 27 -9.67 1.37 21.52
C PRO A 27 -10.74 0.67 20.70
N VAL A 28 -10.42 -0.51 20.19
CA VAL A 28 -11.42 -1.45 19.70
C VAL A 28 -12.29 -1.75 20.92
N THR A 29 -13.35 -0.95 21.10
CA THR A 29 -14.16 -0.94 22.29
C THR A 29 -15.11 -2.11 22.30
N ASP A 30 -15.04 -2.83 23.41
CA ASP A 30 -16.13 -3.55 24.07
C ASP A 30 -17.09 -4.35 23.20
N ARG A 31 -16.66 -5.54 22.81
CA ARG A 31 -17.55 -6.70 22.78
C ARG A 31 -17.07 -7.71 23.81
N VAL A 32 -17.47 -7.47 25.04
CA VAL A 32 -17.31 -8.43 26.12
C VAL A 32 -18.24 -9.62 25.84
N GLY A 33 -17.68 -10.83 25.63
CA GLY A 33 -18.41 -12.05 25.93
C GLY A 33 -18.60 -13.12 24.88
N ALA A 34 -18.00 -13.01 23.67
CA ALA A 34 -17.97 -14.16 22.73
C ALA A 34 -16.53 -14.59 22.46
N PRO A 35 -16.26 -15.90 22.22
CA PRO A 35 -14.97 -16.31 21.68
C PRO A 35 -14.70 -15.54 20.41
N SER A 36 -13.47 -15.07 20.22
CA SER A 36 -13.07 -14.14 19.14
C SER A 36 -13.35 -14.62 17.70
N TRP A 37 -14.03 -15.74 17.52
CA TRP A 37 -14.47 -16.31 16.24
C TRP A 37 -15.90 -16.83 16.22
N GLU A 38 -16.71 -16.73 17.30
CA GLU A 38 -18.10 -17.22 17.31
C GLU A 38 -19.06 -16.43 16.38
N GLY A 39 -18.61 -15.36 15.79
CA GLY A 39 -19.36 -14.60 14.77
C GLY A 39 -18.73 -14.62 13.38
N ALA A 40 -17.59 -15.29 13.20
CA ALA A 40 -16.95 -15.40 11.89
C ALA A 40 -17.64 -16.49 11.06
N ASP A 41 -17.86 -16.18 9.78
CA ASP A 41 -18.46 -17.06 8.79
C ASP A 41 -17.85 -18.48 8.88
N PRO A 42 -18.65 -19.53 9.11
CA PRO A 42 -18.16 -20.91 9.21
C PRO A 42 -17.45 -21.39 7.94
N ASP A 43 -17.63 -20.74 6.79
CA ASP A 43 -16.92 -21.05 5.56
C ASP A 43 -15.49 -20.48 5.51
N LEU A 44 -15.12 -19.53 6.38
CA LEU A 44 -13.75 -19.03 6.51
C LEU A 44 -12.80 -20.04 7.18
N GLY A 45 -13.30 -21.13 7.75
CA GLY A 45 -12.51 -22.14 8.49
C GLY A 45 -11.97 -23.30 7.66
N ARG A 46 -12.35 -23.44 6.39
CA ARG A 46 -11.90 -24.56 5.56
C ARG A 46 -10.73 -24.19 4.68
N VAL A 47 -9.51 -24.48 5.14
CA VAL A 47 -8.30 -24.54 4.31
C VAL A 47 -8.36 -25.81 3.47
N GLY A 48 -9.23 -25.83 2.51
CA GLY A 48 -9.33 -27.01 1.68
C GLY A 48 -10.38 -26.89 0.60
N ARG A 49 -9.91 -26.83 -0.62
CA ARG A 49 -10.61 -26.94 -1.91
C ARG A 49 -11.31 -25.66 -2.41
N ARG A 50 -10.56 -24.98 -3.28
CA ARG A 50 -11.04 -24.04 -4.32
C ARG A 50 -11.25 -22.60 -3.92
N ALA A 51 -10.14 -21.87 -3.73
CA ALA A 51 -10.07 -20.51 -4.20
C ALA A 51 -9.26 -20.50 -5.52
N ALA A 52 -9.86 -20.13 -6.61
CA ALA A 52 -9.28 -20.20 -7.96
C ALA A 52 -8.12 -19.22 -8.22
N GLY A 53 -7.54 -18.61 -7.16
CA GLY A 53 -6.46 -17.61 -7.21
C GLY A 53 -5.14 -18.03 -6.54
N SER A 54 -5.08 -19.16 -5.83
CA SER A 54 -3.89 -19.53 -5.03
C SER A 54 -2.98 -20.57 -5.66
N ARG A 55 -2.84 -20.55 -7.00
CA ARG A 55 -1.87 -21.43 -7.67
C ARG A 55 -0.45 -21.03 -7.27
N GLY A 56 0.10 -21.71 -6.21
CA GLY A 56 1.49 -21.57 -5.78
C GLY A 56 1.72 -21.43 -4.28
N ARG A 57 0.70 -21.10 -3.47
CA ARG A 57 0.82 -21.06 -2.00
C ARG A 57 0.28 -22.38 -1.43
N GLY A 58 1.17 -23.21 -0.88
CA GLY A 58 0.77 -24.42 -0.11
C GLY A 58 -0.11 -24.06 1.10
N LEU A 59 -0.57 -25.09 1.86
CA LEU A 59 -1.42 -24.91 3.06
C LEU A 59 -0.89 -23.84 4.02
N HIS A 60 0.42 -23.75 4.19
CA HIS A 60 1.09 -22.72 4.99
C HIS A 60 0.76 -21.29 4.50
N GLY A 61 0.93 -21.00 3.18
CA GLY A 61 0.66 -19.68 2.64
C GLY A 61 -0.82 -19.29 2.69
N GLN A 62 -1.73 -20.28 2.54
CA GLN A 62 -3.17 -20.06 2.70
C GLN A 62 -3.51 -19.69 4.15
N LEU A 63 -2.93 -20.38 5.12
CA LEU A 63 -3.15 -20.08 6.53
C LEU A 63 -2.61 -18.70 6.91
N VAL A 64 -1.43 -18.30 6.40
CA VAL A 64 -0.89 -16.94 6.61
C VAL A 64 -1.87 -15.87 6.11
N GLN A 65 -2.41 -16.05 4.90
CA GLN A 65 -3.38 -15.12 4.32
C GLN A 65 -4.65 -15.00 5.18
N GLN A 66 -5.23 -16.13 5.58
CA GLN A 66 -6.45 -16.15 6.38
C GLN A 66 -6.24 -15.53 7.76
N LEU A 67 -5.17 -15.94 8.46
CA LEU A 67 -4.87 -15.36 9.78
C LEU A 67 -4.53 -13.88 9.69
N GLY A 68 -3.78 -13.46 8.66
CA GLY A 68 -3.46 -12.05 8.44
C GLY A 68 -4.71 -11.20 8.24
N GLN A 69 -5.62 -11.64 7.37
CA GLN A 69 -6.91 -10.97 7.16
C GLN A 69 -7.74 -10.88 8.46
N MET A 70 -7.85 -11.99 9.21
CA MET A 70 -8.62 -12.01 10.46
C MET A 70 -8.01 -11.11 11.55
N ILE A 71 -6.68 -10.98 11.60
CA ILE A 71 -6.01 -10.07 12.53
C ILE A 71 -6.29 -8.62 12.14
N VAL A 72 -6.16 -8.30 10.86
CA VAL A 72 -6.32 -6.95 10.33
C VAL A 72 -7.78 -6.47 10.39
N SER A 73 -8.76 -7.38 10.21
CA SER A 73 -10.18 -7.06 10.40
C SER A 73 -10.60 -6.95 11.87
N GLY A 74 -9.73 -7.38 12.81
CA GLY A 74 -10.04 -7.42 14.23
C GLY A 74 -10.83 -8.67 14.68
N ASP A 75 -11.04 -9.63 13.77
CA ASP A 75 -11.78 -10.86 14.07
C ASP A 75 -10.96 -11.85 14.91
N LEU A 76 -9.65 -11.64 15.01
CA LEU A 76 -8.74 -12.53 15.72
C LEU A 76 -7.77 -11.76 16.62
N GLY A 77 -7.74 -12.10 17.89
CA GLY A 77 -6.60 -11.85 18.78
C GLY A 77 -6.58 -10.52 19.52
N ALA A 78 -7.64 -9.71 19.52
CA ALA A 78 -7.66 -8.45 20.27
C ALA A 78 -7.47 -8.68 21.80
N ASP A 79 -8.15 -9.65 22.39
CA ASP A 79 -8.26 -9.77 23.85
C ASP A 79 -7.53 -10.96 24.46
N ARG A 80 -7.15 -11.95 23.66
CA ARG A 80 -6.52 -13.18 24.16
C ARG A 80 -5.34 -13.66 23.31
N PRO A 81 -4.44 -14.47 23.88
CA PRO A 81 -3.37 -15.08 23.11
C PRO A 81 -3.91 -16.00 22.01
N LEU A 82 -3.19 -16.04 20.88
CA LEU A 82 -3.44 -17.01 19.82
C LEU A 82 -2.91 -18.37 20.26
N VAL A 83 -3.82 -19.35 20.36
CA VAL A 83 -3.50 -20.71 20.78
C VAL A 83 -3.28 -21.58 19.55
N PRO A 84 -2.04 -22.07 19.28
CA PRO A 84 -1.74 -22.85 18.07
C PRO A 84 -2.60 -24.12 17.92
N GLU A 85 -2.99 -24.75 19.02
CA GLU A 85 -3.85 -25.92 19.03
C GLU A 85 -5.25 -25.61 18.49
N GLU A 86 -5.85 -24.50 18.93
CA GLU A 86 -7.17 -24.05 18.49
C GLU A 86 -7.16 -23.67 17.00
N ILE A 87 -6.11 -22.95 16.58
CA ILE A 87 -5.91 -22.61 15.17
C ILE A 87 -5.77 -23.88 14.33
N GLY A 88 -4.95 -24.84 14.78
CA GLY A 88 -4.76 -26.11 14.08
C GLY A 88 -6.06 -26.92 13.91
N GLN A 89 -6.90 -26.94 14.95
CA GLN A 89 -8.22 -27.58 14.90
C GLN A 89 -9.18 -26.86 13.95
N ARG A 90 -9.26 -25.53 14.06
CA ARG A 90 -10.18 -24.72 13.25
C ARG A 90 -9.87 -24.81 11.76
N PHE A 91 -8.60 -24.75 11.39
CA PHE A 91 -8.16 -24.74 9.99
C PHE A 91 -7.76 -26.12 9.46
N GLU A 92 -7.95 -27.18 10.26
CA GLU A 92 -7.62 -28.58 9.92
C GLU A 92 -6.16 -28.75 9.45
N VAL A 93 -5.23 -28.04 10.10
CA VAL A 93 -3.79 -28.07 9.77
C VAL A 93 -2.94 -28.56 10.94
N SER A 94 -1.73 -29.05 10.62
CA SER A 94 -0.79 -29.51 11.66
C SER A 94 -0.26 -28.35 12.50
N ARG A 95 0.14 -28.62 13.75
CA ARG A 95 0.79 -27.66 14.65
C ARG A 95 2.05 -27.05 14.04
N THR A 96 2.78 -27.79 13.22
CA THR A 96 3.97 -27.29 12.52
C THR A 96 3.58 -26.22 11.54
N VAL A 97 2.53 -26.40 10.71
CA VAL A 97 2.03 -25.42 9.77
C VAL A 97 1.58 -24.15 10.52
N VAL A 98 0.85 -24.29 11.63
CA VAL A 98 0.43 -23.14 12.44
C VAL A 98 1.63 -22.35 12.96
N ARG A 99 2.62 -23.03 13.55
CA ARG A 99 3.82 -22.36 14.10
C ARG A 99 4.59 -21.60 13.04
N GLU A 100 4.79 -22.18 11.86
CA GLU A 100 5.48 -21.51 10.75
C GLU A 100 4.66 -20.30 10.24
N SER A 101 3.32 -20.45 10.17
CA SER A 101 2.45 -19.32 9.79
C SER A 101 2.52 -18.17 10.79
N LEU A 102 2.50 -18.47 12.09
CA LEU A 102 2.65 -17.45 13.13
C LEU A 102 4.04 -16.78 13.10
N ARG A 103 5.11 -17.49 12.74
CA ARG A 103 6.45 -16.89 12.54
C ARG A 103 6.48 -15.91 11.39
N VAL A 104 5.79 -16.20 10.27
CA VAL A 104 5.68 -15.26 9.15
C VAL A 104 4.91 -14.01 9.59
N LEU A 105 3.80 -14.17 10.32
CA LEU A 105 3.03 -13.03 10.84
C LEU A 105 3.82 -12.22 11.88
N GLU A 106 4.69 -12.87 12.66
CA GLU A 106 5.61 -12.20 13.58
C GLU A 106 6.68 -11.39 12.83
N ALA A 107 7.24 -11.93 11.76
CA ALA A 107 8.18 -11.20 10.89
C ALA A 107 7.55 -9.98 10.22
N LYS A 108 6.24 -10.02 9.96
CA LYS A 108 5.45 -8.88 9.45
C LYS A 108 5.03 -7.89 10.56
N GLY A 109 5.34 -8.18 11.83
CA GLY A 109 5.02 -7.32 12.96
C GLY A 109 3.59 -7.47 13.50
N LEU A 110 2.75 -8.33 12.92
CA LEU A 110 1.35 -8.49 13.32
C LEU A 110 1.17 -9.16 14.67
N VAL A 111 2.06 -10.06 15.03
CA VAL A 111 2.02 -10.79 16.30
C VAL A 111 3.37 -10.78 17.00
N SER A 112 3.39 -11.10 18.28
CA SER A 112 4.62 -11.36 19.05
C SER A 112 4.46 -12.62 19.90
N ALA A 113 5.46 -13.51 19.87
CA ALA A 113 5.53 -14.68 20.73
C ALA A 113 6.39 -14.36 21.96
N ARG A 114 5.84 -14.53 23.17
CA ARG A 114 6.58 -14.33 24.42
C ARG A 114 6.50 -15.61 25.28
N PRO A 115 7.61 -16.05 25.90
CA PRO A 115 7.60 -17.15 26.83
C PRO A 115 6.55 -16.91 27.93
N ASN A 116 5.81 -17.93 28.30
CA ASN A 116 4.77 -17.92 29.36
C ASN A 116 3.56 -16.97 29.13
N VAL A 117 3.56 -16.19 28.05
CA VAL A 117 2.46 -15.28 27.69
C VAL A 117 1.71 -15.78 26.45
N GLY A 118 2.40 -16.54 25.59
CA GLY A 118 1.87 -17.01 24.30
C GLY A 118 2.06 -15.99 23.18
N THR A 119 1.42 -16.27 22.05
CA THR A 119 1.43 -15.39 20.86
C THR A 119 0.27 -14.41 20.97
N ARG A 120 0.55 -13.11 20.84
CA ARG A 120 -0.47 -12.04 20.90
C ARG A 120 -0.39 -11.16 19.67
N VAL A 121 -1.53 -10.63 19.25
CA VAL A 121 -1.62 -9.59 18.22
C VAL A 121 -1.01 -8.30 18.78
N ARG A 122 -0.25 -7.61 17.96
CA ARG A 122 0.39 -6.33 18.29
C ARG A 122 -0.49 -5.15 17.86
N PRO A 123 -0.34 -3.97 18.46
CA PRO A 123 -1.02 -2.77 17.99
C PRO A 123 -0.58 -2.42 16.55
N VAL A 124 -1.44 -1.71 15.82
CA VAL A 124 -1.19 -1.33 14.40
C VAL A 124 0.10 -0.52 14.23
N SER A 125 0.46 0.30 15.23
CA SER A 125 1.73 1.06 15.26
C SER A 125 2.99 0.19 15.10
N ASP A 126 2.89 -1.08 15.44
CA ASP A 126 4.00 -2.03 15.40
C ASP A 126 4.03 -2.87 14.12
N TRP A 127 2.99 -2.78 13.29
CA TRP A 127 2.89 -3.54 12.06
C TRP A 127 3.82 -2.98 10.99
N ASN A 128 4.35 -3.84 10.13
CA ASN A 128 5.08 -3.39 8.96
C ASN A 128 4.11 -2.90 7.87
N LEU A 129 3.64 -1.66 8.00
CA LEU A 129 2.64 -1.08 7.10
C LEU A 129 3.11 -0.96 5.64
N LEU A 130 4.40 -1.14 5.38
CA LEU A 130 4.96 -1.17 4.02
C LEU A 130 5.05 -2.59 3.44
N ASP A 131 4.62 -3.61 4.17
CA ASP A 131 4.54 -4.98 3.67
C ASP A 131 3.35 -5.12 2.70
N PRO A 132 3.56 -5.61 1.45
CA PRO A 132 2.49 -5.72 0.46
C PRO A 132 1.30 -6.59 0.91
N ASP A 133 1.54 -7.66 1.66
CA ASP A 133 0.45 -8.50 2.16
C ASP A 133 -0.39 -7.73 3.20
N ILE A 134 0.23 -6.91 4.05
CA ILE A 134 -0.49 -6.06 5.03
C ILE A 134 -1.30 -4.99 4.30
N ILE A 135 -0.76 -4.39 3.24
CA ILE A 135 -1.49 -3.44 2.41
C ILE A 135 -2.72 -4.12 1.80
N GLU A 136 -2.56 -5.32 1.23
CA GLU A 136 -3.67 -6.09 0.66
C GLU A 136 -4.73 -6.42 1.71
N TRP A 137 -4.32 -6.89 2.90
CA TRP A 137 -5.29 -7.26 3.95
C TRP A 137 -6.05 -6.05 4.49
N ARG A 138 -5.37 -4.93 4.72
CA ARG A 138 -6.00 -3.69 5.20
C ARG A 138 -6.96 -3.06 4.19
N ALA A 139 -6.80 -3.37 2.90
CA ALA A 139 -7.69 -2.85 1.85
C ALA A 139 -9.16 -3.22 2.03
N PHE A 140 -9.42 -4.30 2.75
CA PHE A 140 -10.77 -4.79 3.05
C PHE A 140 -11.14 -4.64 4.53
N GLY A 141 -10.24 -4.06 5.32
CA GLY A 141 -10.41 -3.86 6.75
C GLY A 141 -11.09 -2.53 7.13
N PRO A 142 -11.28 -2.31 8.43
CA PRO A 142 -11.92 -1.09 8.95
C PRO A 142 -11.13 0.19 8.69
N GLN A 143 -9.83 0.09 8.44
CA GLN A 143 -8.93 1.22 8.21
C GLN A 143 -8.59 1.44 6.71
N ARG A 144 -9.40 0.90 5.80
CA ARG A 144 -9.13 0.96 4.35
C ARG A 144 -9.04 2.38 3.82
N ASP A 145 -9.90 3.27 4.27
CA ASP A 145 -9.97 4.65 3.75
C ASP A 145 -8.77 5.48 4.22
N ASP A 146 -8.34 5.30 5.47
CA ASP A 146 -7.09 5.90 5.98
C ASP A 146 -5.88 5.37 5.21
N GLN A 147 -5.80 4.06 5.02
CA GLN A 147 -4.71 3.45 4.25
C GLN A 147 -4.65 3.97 2.81
N ARG A 148 -5.79 4.10 2.14
CA ARG A 148 -5.84 4.62 0.76
C ARG A 148 -5.30 6.04 0.69
N ARG A 149 -5.71 6.90 1.63
CA ARG A 149 -5.17 8.26 1.73
C ARG A 149 -3.67 8.26 1.95
N GLU A 150 -3.17 7.49 2.94
CA GLU A 150 -1.75 7.38 3.26
C GLU A 150 -0.91 6.85 2.08
N LEU A 151 -1.41 5.85 1.35
CA LEU A 151 -0.77 5.33 0.15
C LEU A 151 -0.77 6.34 -1.00
N SER A 152 -1.83 7.11 -1.17
CA SER A 152 -1.90 8.19 -2.18
C SER A 152 -0.89 9.30 -1.87
N GLU A 153 -0.74 9.69 -0.60
CA GLU A 153 0.28 10.65 -0.15
C GLU A 153 1.70 10.14 -0.43
N LEU A 154 1.95 8.86 -0.18
CA LEU A 154 3.22 8.22 -0.47
C LEU A 154 3.51 8.23 -1.98
N ARG A 155 2.57 7.78 -2.81
CA ARG A 155 2.69 7.81 -4.28
C ARG A 155 2.98 9.22 -4.80
N TRP A 156 2.22 10.21 -4.33
CA TRP A 156 2.43 11.62 -4.66
C TRP A 156 3.86 12.11 -4.37
N THR A 157 4.50 11.56 -3.35
CA THR A 157 5.85 11.94 -2.95
C THR A 157 6.91 11.25 -3.80
N ILE A 158 6.74 9.96 -4.10
CA ILE A 158 7.82 9.14 -4.68
C ILE A 158 7.74 9.01 -6.21
N GLU A 159 6.54 8.91 -6.79
CA GLU A 159 6.41 8.63 -8.22
C GLU A 159 6.84 9.80 -9.13
N PRO A 160 6.58 11.08 -8.79
CA PRO A 160 7.12 12.19 -9.57
C PRO A 160 8.65 12.21 -9.58
N LEU A 161 9.28 11.91 -8.44
CA LEU A 161 10.73 11.77 -8.37
C LEU A 161 11.24 10.60 -9.22
N ALA A 162 10.55 9.45 -9.19
CA ALA A 162 10.89 8.31 -10.00
C ALA A 162 10.82 8.64 -11.50
N ALA A 163 9.74 9.29 -11.95
CA ALA A 163 9.58 9.72 -13.34
C ALA A 163 10.71 10.68 -13.78
N ARG A 164 11.06 11.65 -12.94
CA ARG A 164 12.19 12.56 -13.20
C ARG A 164 13.52 11.84 -13.37
N LEU A 165 13.82 10.90 -12.47
CA LEU A 165 15.07 10.15 -12.51
C LEU A 165 15.11 9.18 -13.70
N ALA A 166 13.98 8.58 -14.04
CA ALA A 166 13.84 7.67 -15.17
C ALA A 166 14.23 8.32 -16.51
N ALA A 167 13.96 9.61 -16.71
CA ALA A 167 14.29 10.34 -17.93
C ALA A 167 15.80 10.37 -18.23
N GLY A 168 16.67 10.28 -17.21
CA GLY A 168 18.12 10.20 -17.39
C GLY A 168 18.64 8.81 -17.76
N HIS A 169 17.79 7.77 -17.75
CA HIS A 169 18.19 6.36 -17.90
C HIS A 169 17.39 5.63 -18.98
N GLY A 170 16.63 6.36 -19.79
CA GLY A 170 15.76 5.79 -20.83
C GLY A 170 16.56 5.02 -21.90
N ARG A 171 16.42 3.67 -21.88
CA ARG A 171 16.83 2.81 -22.99
C ARG A 171 15.66 2.69 -23.96
N GLU A 172 15.93 2.63 -25.24
CA GLU A 172 14.90 2.50 -26.29
C GLU A 172 13.93 1.34 -26.03
N GLU A 173 14.46 0.18 -25.59
CA GLU A 173 13.66 -0.99 -25.24
C GLU A 173 12.68 -0.73 -24.08
N VAL A 174 13.10 0.06 -23.10
CA VAL A 174 12.25 0.40 -21.95
C VAL A 174 11.18 1.40 -22.35
N GLN A 175 11.56 2.38 -23.18
CA GLN A 175 10.60 3.34 -23.72
C GLN A 175 9.52 2.65 -24.54
N GLN A 176 9.92 1.69 -25.41
CA GLN A 176 8.96 0.90 -26.18
C GLN A 176 7.99 0.14 -25.27
N ARG A 177 8.48 -0.50 -24.21
CA ARG A 177 7.60 -1.19 -23.25
C ARG A 177 6.60 -0.25 -22.59
N LEU A 178 7.01 0.98 -22.23
CA LEU A 178 6.09 1.97 -21.67
C LEU A 178 5.05 2.41 -22.71
N CYS A 179 5.44 2.60 -23.98
CA CYS A 179 4.49 2.85 -25.08
C CYS A 179 3.48 1.70 -25.21
N ASP A 180 3.94 0.45 -25.22
CA ASP A 180 3.08 -0.72 -25.33
C ASP A 180 2.04 -0.76 -24.20
N MET A 181 2.43 -0.40 -22.98
CA MET A 181 1.51 -0.33 -21.83
C MET A 181 0.45 0.77 -22.01
N VAL A 182 0.81 1.94 -22.55
CA VAL A 182 -0.15 3.00 -22.86
C VAL A 182 -1.13 2.55 -23.94
N GLU A 183 -0.67 1.84 -24.96
CA GLU A 183 -1.53 1.26 -26.00
C GLU A 183 -2.49 0.21 -25.42
N ILE A 184 -2.00 -0.69 -24.55
CA ILE A 184 -2.83 -1.67 -23.85
C ILE A 184 -3.91 -0.97 -23.01
N MET A 185 -3.53 0.08 -22.24
CA MET A 185 -4.48 0.87 -21.46
C MET A 185 -5.54 1.52 -22.36
N SER A 186 -5.14 2.09 -23.49
CA SER A 186 -6.05 2.71 -24.46
C SER A 186 -7.07 1.70 -25.02
N HIS A 187 -6.61 0.53 -25.45
CA HIS A 187 -7.48 -0.53 -25.92
C HIS A 187 -8.43 -1.07 -24.86
N ALA A 188 -7.91 -1.31 -23.65
CA ALA A 188 -8.68 -1.78 -22.52
C ALA A 188 -9.78 -0.77 -22.13
N MET A 189 -9.47 0.51 -22.14
CA MET A 189 -10.43 1.59 -21.90
C MET A 189 -11.55 1.60 -22.95
N ALA A 190 -11.21 1.49 -24.23
CA ALA A 190 -12.19 1.45 -25.32
C ALA A 190 -13.13 0.23 -25.25
N GLN A 191 -12.66 -0.87 -24.68
CA GLN A 191 -13.41 -2.12 -24.51
C GLN A 191 -14.15 -2.20 -23.16
N GLY A 192 -13.93 -1.26 -22.25
CA GLY A 192 -14.46 -1.30 -20.88
C GLY A 192 -13.81 -2.40 -20.01
N ASP A 193 -12.61 -2.90 -20.39
CA ASP A 193 -11.86 -3.90 -19.64
C ASP A 193 -10.99 -3.24 -18.55
N ALA A 194 -11.63 -2.96 -17.41
CA ALA A 194 -10.98 -2.33 -16.28
C ALA A 194 -9.84 -3.17 -15.68
N LEU A 195 -9.90 -4.51 -15.81
CA LEU A 195 -8.88 -5.39 -15.26
C LEU A 195 -7.58 -5.32 -16.07
N THR A 196 -7.68 -5.37 -17.41
CA THR A 196 -6.52 -5.22 -18.29
C THR A 196 -5.92 -3.83 -18.17
N TYR A 197 -6.76 -2.78 -18.08
CA TYR A 197 -6.29 -1.42 -17.82
C TYR A 197 -5.46 -1.35 -16.54
N SER A 198 -6.02 -1.80 -15.41
CA SER A 198 -5.36 -1.75 -14.10
C SER A 198 -4.04 -2.53 -14.05
N ARG A 199 -3.95 -3.65 -14.77
CA ARG A 199 -2.69 -4.42 -14.86
C ARG A 199 -1.62 -3.66 -15.63
N ALA A 200 -1.96 -3.06 -16.76
CA ALA A 200 -1.02 -2.27 -17.56
C ALA A 200 -0.57 -1.01 -16.80
N ASP A 201 -1.49 -0.32 -16.13
CA ASP A 201 -1.23 0.82 -15.27
C ASP A 201 -0.24 0.48 -14.14
N ASN A 202 -0.49 -0.62 -13.43
CA ASN A 202 0.40 -1.12 -12.39
C ASN A 202 1.81 -1.45 -12.92
N GLU A 203 1.89 -2.12 -14.06
CA GLU A 203 3.17 -2.44 -14.70
C GLU A 203 3.92 -1.17 -15.16
N PHE A 204 3.21 -0.17 -15.68
CA PHE A 204 3.77 1.13 -16.07
C PHE A 204 4.44 1.83 -14.88
N HIS A 205 3.73 2.04 -13.79
CA HIS A 205 4.26 2.67 -12.59
C HIS A 205 5.41 1.88 -11.95
N GLY A 206 5.29 0.55 -11.92
CA GLY A 206 6.36 -0.33 -11.44
C GLY A 206 7.63 -0.20 -12.26
N LEU A 207 7.53 -0.16 -13.59
CA LEU A 207 8.65 -0.02 -14.49
C LEU A 207 9.34 1.35 -14.32
N LEU A 208 8.57 2.44 -14.19
CA LEU A 208 9.13 3.77 -13.91
C LEU A 208 10.01 3.80 -12.66
N ILE A 209 9.55 3.17 -11.58
CA ILE A 209 10.32 3.08 -10.34
C ILE A 209 11.61 2.27 -10.55
N GLN A 210 11.54 1.17 -11.29
CA GLN A 210 12.70 0.32 -11.56
C GLN A 210 13.78 1.05 -12.37
N ILE A 211 13.39 1.81 -13.41
CA ILE A 211 14.33 2.54 -14.25
C ILE A 211 14.83 3.85 -13.66
N ALA A 212 14.30 4.28 -12.54
CA ALA A 212 14.79 5.47 -11.81
C ALA A 212 16.22 5.30 -11.30
N SER A 213 16.80 4.11 -11.39
CA SER A 213 18.17 3.78 -10.95
C SER A 213 18.45 4.18 -9.51
N ASN A 214 17.44 4.14 -8.66
CA ASN A 214 17.52 4.40 -7.23
C ASN A 214 17.05 3.18 -6.45
N ARG A 215 18.00 2.44 -5.87
CA ARG A 215 17.75 1.20 -5.15
C ARG A 215 16.74 1.35 -4.00
N MET A 216 16.68 2.51 -3.36
CA MET A 216 15.70 2.75 -2.30
C MET A 216 14.28 2.84 -2.89
N LEU A 217 14.12 3.53 -4.03
CA LEU A 217 12.84 3.57 -4.74
C LEU A 217 12.45 2.19 -5.28
N GLU A 218 13.40 1.41 -5.79
CA GLU A 218 13.15 0.03 -6.25
C GLU A 218 12.52 -0.83 -5.15
N HIS A 219 12.97 -0.69 -3.89
CA HIS A 219 12.36 -1.39 -2.75
C HIS A 219 10.92 -0.94 -2.45
N LEU A 220 10.53 0.25 -2.87
CA LEU A 220 9.15 0.76 -2.72
C LEU A 220 8.23 0.34 -3.86
N SER A 221 8.74 -0.27 -4.94
CA SER A 221 7.93 -0.68 -6.10
C SER A 221 6.81 -1.64 -5.74
N GLY A 222 7.07 -2.60 -4.84
CA GLY A 222 6.06 -3.52 -4.34
C GLY A 222 4.92 -2.84 -3.58
N ILE A 223 5.22 -1.74 -2.90
CA ILE A 223 4.24 -0.94 -2.15
C ILE A 223 3.35 -0.17 -3.12
N VAL A 224 3.95 0.46 -4.14
CA VAL A 224 3.20 1.17 -5.20
C VAL A 224 2.32 0.20 -5.97
N SER A 225 2.85 -0.98 -6.30
CA SER A 225 2.07 -2.05 -6.94
C SER A 225 0.87 -2.48 -6.08
N ALA A 226 1.07 -2.71 -4.78
CA ALA A 226 -0.01 -3.05 -3.87
C ALA A 226 -1.03 -1.90 -3.73
N ALA A 227 -0.57 -0.64 -3.68
CA ALA A 227 -1.43 0.54 -3.62
C ALA A 227 -2.33 0.64 -4.86
N LEU A 228 -1.78 0.44 -6.06
CA LEU A 228 -2.53 0.44 -7.32
C LEU A 228 -3.57 -0.68 -7.38
N GLN A 229 -3.20 -1.89 -6.93
CA GLN A 229 -4.14 -3.03 -6.87
C GLN A 229 -5.31 -2.76 -5.93
N VAL A 230 -5.06 -2.11 -4.79
CA VAL A 230 -6.09 -1.74 -3.82
C VAL A 230 -6.99 -0.63 -4.37
N SER A 231 -6.43 0.35 -5.06
CA SER A 231 -7.16 1.47 -5.66
C SER A 231 -8.00 1.04 -6.87
N GLY A 232 -7.45 0.16 -7.72
CA GLY A 232 -8.10 -0.30 -8.96
C GLY A 232 -9.10 -1.44 -8.80
N GLY A 233 -9.43 -1.86 -7.58
CA GLY A 233 -10.39 -2.93 -7.33
C GLY A 233 -11.82 -2.56 -7.72
N PRO A 234 -12.66 -3.54 -8.14
CA PRO A 234 -14.04 -3.29 -8.60
C PRO A 234 -14.95 -2.67 -7.53
N VAL A 235 -14.49 -2.64 -6.27
CA VAL A 235 -15.29 -2.16 -5.12
C VAL A 235 -15.15 -0.66 -4.90
N THR A 236 -14.11 0.00 -5.42
CA THR A 236 -13.76 1.35 -4.97
C THR A 236 -14.12 2.48 -5.94
N GLY A 237 -14.38 2.18 -7.23
CA GLY A 237 -14.86 3.19 -8.19
C GLY A 237 -13.96 4.43 -8.41
N CYS A 238 -12.79 4.48 -7.76
CA CYS A 238 -11.96 5.67 -7.72
C CYS A 238 -11.02 5.80 -8.91
N ASP A 239 -10.63 4.69 -9.52
CA ASP A 239 -9.70 4.65 -10.65
C ASP A 239 -10.40 4.15 -11.91
N ARG A 240 -11.51 4.78 -12.28
CA ARG A 240 -12.08 4.48 -13.60
C ARG A 240 -11.13 5.01 -14.68
N PRO A 241 -10.77 4.14 -15.64
CA PRO A 241 -10.03 4.58 -16.81
C PRO A 241 -10.69 5.82 -17.41
N ASN A 242 -9.90 6.89 -17.61
CA ASN A 242 -10.39 8.10 -18.25
C ASN A 242 -9.35 8.66 -19.21
N GLU A 243 -9.81 9.42 -20.22
CA GLU A 243 -8.96 9.98 -21.26
C GLU A 243 -7.89 10.94 -20.70
N ALA A 244 -8.19 11.67 -19.63
CA ALA A 244 -7.24 12.60 -19.02
C ALA A 244 -6.07 11.84 -18.38
N SER A 245 -6.34 10.74 -17.67
CA SER A 245 -5.31 9.86 -17.11
C SER A 245 -4.45 9.24 -18.21
N LEU A 246 -5.07 8.68 -19.24
CA LEU A 246 -4.35 8.10 -20.38
C LEU A 246 -3.44 9.13 -21.10
N ALA A 247 -3.92 10.34 -21.28
CA ALA A 247 -3.13 11.42 -21.87
C ALA A 247 -1.90 11.79 -21.02
N GLN A 248 -1.99 11.72 -19.69
CA GLN A 248 -0.82 11.97 -18.84
C GLN A 248 0.21 10.83 -18.92
N HIS A 249 -0.22 9.57 -19.01
CA HIS A 249 0.70 8.44 -19.25
C HIS A 249 1.49 8.65 -20.56
N ALA A 250 0.81 9.03 -21.64
CA ALA A 250 1.48 9.32 -22.91
C ALA A 250 2.50 10.47 -22.78
N ARG A 251 2.14 11.56 -22.06
CA ARG A 251 3.07 12.67 -21.82
C ARG A 251 4.30 12.27 -21.01
N ILE A 252 4.15 11.36 -20.04
CA ILE A 252 5.30 10.83 -19.31
C ILE A 252 6.23 10.11 -20.29
N VAL A 253 5.70 9.25 -21.16
CA VAL A 253 6.51 8.51 -22.16
C VAL A 253 7.22 9.46 -23.11
N ASP A 254 6.54 10.48 -23.61
CA ASP A 254 7.14 11.52 -24.48
C ASP A 254 8.29 12.25 -23.79
N ALA A 255 8.10 12.65 -22.52
CA ALA A 255 9.12 13.33 -21.74
C ALA A 255 10.35 12.43 -21.48
N LEU A 256 10.13 11.13 -21.22
CA LEU A 256 11.22 10.17 -21.08
C LEU A 256 12.01 10.00 -22.39
N GLY A 257 11.32 9.99 -23.53
CA GLY A 257 11.95 9.87 -24.86
C GLY A 257 12.83 11.07 -25.22
N THR A 258 12.50 12.25 -24.72
CA THR A 258 13.31 13.46 -24.88
C THR A 258 14.34 13.68 -23.78
N GLY A 259 14.34 12.87 -22.74
CA GLY A 259 15.20 13.02 -21.54
C GLY A 259 14.80 14.19 -20.65
N ASP A 260 13.56 14.74 -20.82
CA ASP A 260 13.07 15.85 -20.02
C ASP A 260 12.48 15.38 -18.69
N GLY A 261 13.35 15.27 -17.69
CA GLY A 261 12.94 14.86 -16.35
C GLY A 261 11.96 15.82 -15.67
N ALA A 262 12.03 17.12 -15.98
CA ALA A 262 11.11 18.10 -15.40
C ALA A 262 9.70 17.93 -15.98
N ALA A 263 9.59 17.72 -17.28
CA ALA A 263 8.32 17.43 -17.94
C ALA A 263 7.72 16.07 -17.45
N ALA A 264 8.57 15.03 -17.29
CA ALA A 264 8.12 13.73 -16.76
C ALA A 264 7.59 13.85 -15.33
N GLU A 265 8.27 14.60 -14.45
CA GLU A 265 7.81 14.88 -13.09
C GLU A 265 6.46 15.62 -13.10
N ALA A 266 6.33 16.66 -13.92
CA ALA A 266 5.12 17.45 -14.01
C ALA A 266 3.93 16.63 -14.52
N ALA A 267 4.14 15.78 -15.55
CA ALA A 267 3.10 14.90 -16.09
C ALA A 267 2.66 13.86 -15.05
N MET A 268 3.60 13.28 -14.27
CA MET A 268 3.28 12.34 -13.19
C MET A 268 2.48 13.03 -12.08
N ARG A 269 2.83 14.25 -11.67
CA ARG A 269 2.03 15.02 -10.70
C ARG A 269 0.61 15.24 -11.21
N GLN A 270 0.45 15.61 -12.49
CA GLN A 270 -0.88 15.76 -13.08
C GLN A 270 -1.65 14.45 -13.13
N LEU A 271 -0.99 13.34 -13.48
CA LEU A 271 -1.61 12.01 -13.46
C LEU A 271 -2.17 11.68 -12.07
N LEU A 272 -1.38 11.87 -11.03
CA LEU A 272 -1.80 11.58 -9.65
C LEU A 272 -2.92 12.52 -9.16
N THR A 273 -3.06 13.75 -9.68
CA THR A 273 -4.19 14.64 -9.34
C THR A 273 -5.50 14.24 -10.01
N THR A 274 -5.48 13.42 -11.06
CA THR A 274 -6.72 12.91 -11.65
C THR A 274 -7.45 11.92 -10.74
N HIS A 275 -6.80 11.47 -9.66
CA HIS A 275 -7.38 10.60 -8.64
C HIS A 275 -8.10 11.44 -7.57
N PRO A 276 -9.42 11.30 -7.39
CA PRO A 276 -10.23 12.18 -6.54
C PRO A 276 -9.85 12.19 -5.05
N GLU A 277 -9.01 11.26 -4.62
CA GLU A 277 -8.52 11.18 -3.24
C GLU A 277 -7.37 12.15 -2.97
N VAL A 278 -6.60 12.52 -4.00
CA VAL A 278 -5.47 13.43 -3.90
C VAL A 278 -5.91 14.88 -3.80
N GLU A 279 -7.08 15.25 -4.32
CA GLU A 279 -7.66 16.59 -4.15
C GLU A 279 -7.82 17.00 -2.67
N ARG A 280 -7.96 16.02 -1.77
CA ARG A 280 -8.04 16.26 -0.32
C ARG A 280 -6.68 16.38 0.37
N VAL A 281 -5.61 15.95 -0.31
CA VAL A 281 -4.24 15.86 0.25
C VAL A 281 -3.40 17.05 -0.16
N VAL A 282 -3.64 17.60 -1.34
CA VAL A 282 -2.92 18.78 -1.82
C VAL A 282 -3.56 20.03 -1.21
N PRO A 283 -2.90 20.71 -0.24
CA PRO A 283 -3.39 22.02 0.17
C PRO A 283 -3.40 22.92 -1.04
N ALA A 284 -4.54 23.60 -1.30
CA ALA A 284 -4.65 24.60 -2.35
C ALA A 284 -3.45 25.58 -2.24
N PRO A 285 -2.83 25.96 -3.36
CA PRO A 285 -1.73 26.92 -3.34
C PRO A 285 -2.20 28.14 -2.56
N ARG A 286 -1.47 28.51 -1.50
CA ARG A 286 -1.74 29.73 -0.76
C ARG A 286 -1.46 30.86 -1.72
N GLU A 287 -2.51 31.54 -2.15
CA GLU A 287 -2.38 32.81 -2.85
C GLU A 287 -1.65 33.80 -1.91
N HIS A 288 -0.46 34.23 -2.33
CA HIS A 288 0.34 35.24 -1.64
C HIS A 288 -0.05 36.63 -2.12
#